data_079128d96a739cbdf417409b1481868c
#
_entry.id   079128d96a739cbdf417409b1481868c
#
_cell.length_a   1.000
_cell.length_b   1.000
_cell.length_c   1.000
_cell.angle_alpha   90.00
_cell.angle_beta   90.00
_cell.angle_gamma   90.00
#
_symmetry.space_group_name_H-M   'P 1'
#
loop_
_entity.id
_entity.type
_entity.pdbx_description
1 polymer ?
#
loop_
_entity_poly.entity_id
_entity_poly.type
_entity_poly.pdbx_seq_one_letter_code
_entity_poly.pdbx_strand_id
1 'polypeptide(L)'
;MHLEKYYTGATIPHIYFKDYKNEEFNLDNIEKQLEIIDVLGRCKKVIEARKQELVELDSLTKARFVELFECGDHEIVKASDVCDFITKGTTPPTGEITEEYENGIIPFLKVYNLSFTGEMLFDENPQYILAETHNGKLARSKVYPNDVLMNIVGPPLGKFTLVTDEFEEWNINQAIAIFRAKERILPRFLLHALMQPKVLEPFIGQAVGIRQQNLSLEQCRNLQFPL
;
A
#
# COMPACT_ATOMS: atom_id res chain seq x y z
N MET A 1 8.87 18.47 -25.90
CA MET A 1 10.17 18.92 -25.35
C MET A 1 10.52 18.00 -24.19
N HIS A 2 11.62 17.26 -24.30
CA HIS A 2 12.10 16.38 -23.23
C HIS A 2 13.14 17.14 -22.39
N LEU A 3 12.70 17.77 -21.30
CA LEU A 3 13.57 18.55 -20.40
C LEU A 3 14.44 17.68 -19.50
N GLU A 4 14.12 16.40 -19.37
CA GLU A 4 14.84 15.42 -18.52
C GLU A 4 16.32 15.32 -18.88
N LYS A 5 16.69 15.50 -20.14
CA LYS A 5 18.10 15.52 -20.60
C LYS A 5 18.94 16.65 -20.00
N TYR A 6 18.27 17.66 -19.41
CA TYR A 6 18.93 18.82 -18.79
C TYR A 6 18.94 18.73 -17.26
N TYR A 7 18.47 17.64 -16.68
CA TYR A 7 18.50 17.47 -15.24
C TYR A 7 19.95 17.34 -14.76
N THR A 8 20.28 18.15 -13.76
CA THR A 8 21.58 18.12 -13.08
C THR A 8 21.36 18.05 -11.57
N GLY A 9 22.28 17.41 -10.84
CA GLY A 9 22.17 17.22 -9.39
C GLY A 9 21.76 15.81 -8.99
N ALA A 10 22.50 15.22 -8.03
CA ALA A 10 22.30 13.84 -7.60
C ALA A 10 21.13 13.65 -6.62
N THR A 11 20.76 14.70 -5.86
CA THR A 11 19.75 14.60 -4.79
C THR A 11 18.45 15.31 -5.15
N ILE A 12 18.55 16.49 -5.75
CA ILE A 12 17.41 17.27 -6.24
C ILE A 12 17.72 17.67 -7.69
N PRO A 13 16.96 17.19 -8.68
CA PRO A 13 17.16 17.60 -10.07
C PRO A 13 16.94 19.10 -10.27
N HIS A 14 17.87 19.75 -10.91
CA HIS A 14 17.78 21.15 -11.27
C HIS A 14 17.85 21.32 -12.79
N ILE A 15 17.13 22.32 -13.32
CA ILE A 15 17.21 22.75 -14.70
C ILE A 15 17.60 24.22 -14.73
N TYR A 16 18.66 24.56 -15.46
CA TYR A 16 19.07 25.95 -15.66
C TYR A 16 18.56 26.47 -16.98
N PHE A 17 18.00 27.67 -17.00
CA PHE A 17 17.49 28.31 -18.23
C PHE A 17 18.53 28.35 -19.35
N LYS A 18 19.81 28.60 -19.03
CA LYS A 18 20.93 28.62 -20.00
C LYS A 18 21.06 27.33 -20.81
N ASP A 19 20.66 26.19 -20.23
CA ASP A 19 20.85 24.87 -20.83
C ASP A 19 19.76 24.53 -21.86
N TYR A 20 18.56 25.07 -21.72
CA TYR A 20 17.43 24.80 -22.62
C TYR A 20 16.90 26.02 -23.41
N LYS A 21 17.48 27.22 -23.22
CA LYS A 21 17.02 28.46 -23.89
C LYS A 21 17.01 28.43 -25.43
N ASN A 22 17.81 27.53 -26.00
CA ASN A 22 17.92 27.36 -27.46
C ASN A 22 17.13 26.12 -27.97
N GLU A 23 16.33 25.46 -27.12
CA GLU A 23 15.48 24.38 -27.55
C GLU A 23 14.39 24.91 -28.47
N GLU A 24 14.22 24.23 -29.60
CA GLU A 24 13.17 24.51 -30.58
C GLU A 24 11.94 23.67 -30.29
N PHE A 25 10.77 24.24 -30.47
CA PHE A 25 9.51 23.52 -30.40
C PHE A 25 8.59 23.99 -31.56
N ASN A 26 7.75 23.09 -32.05
CA ASN A 26 6.77 23.43 -33.07
C ASN A 26 5.70 24.33 -32.44
N LEU A 27 5.51 25.49 -33.05
CA LEU A 27 4.45 26.43 -32.68
C LEU A 27 3.36 26.40 -33.74
N ASP A 28 2.25 25.74 -33.41
CA ASP A 28 1.05 25.74 -34.24
C ASP A 28 0.40 27.14 -34.31
N ASN A 29 -0.45 27.38 -35.29
CA ASN A 29 -1.26 28.59 -35.35
C ASN A 29 -2.25 28.65 -34.16
N ILE A 30 -2.79 29.85 -33.89
CA ILE A 30 -3.67 30.08 -32.74
C ILE A 30 -4.91 29.18 -32.74
N GLU A 31 -5.51 28.96 -33.94
CA GLU A 31 -6.68 28.11 -34.07
C GLU A 31 -6.38 26.67 -33.64
N LYS A 32 -5.26 26.12 -34.10
CA LYS A 32 -4.81 24.77 -33.70
C LYS A 32 -4.47 24.68 -32.20
N GLN A 33 -3.83 25.71 -31.66
CA GLN A 33 -3.56 25.79 -30.22
C GLN A 33 -4.85 25.74 -29.38
N LEU A 34 -5.90 26.48 -29.81
CA LEU A 34 -7.19 26.48 -29.12
C LEU A 34 -7.88 25.12 -29.20
N GLU A 35 -7.82 24.44 -30.37
CA GLU A 35 -8.34 23.08 -30.52
C GLU A 35 -7.63 22.10 -29.54
N ILE A 36 -6.30 22.15 -29.48
CA ILE A 36 -5.50 21.31 -28.58
C ILE A 36 -5.87 21.59 -27.11
N ILE A 37 -5.97 22.85 -26.71
CA ILE A 37 -6.34 23.26 -25.36
C ILE A 37 -7.73 22.73 -24.98
N ASP A 38 -8.71 22.81 -25.90
CA ASP A 38 -10.07 22.31 -25.66
C ASP A 38 -10.06 20.78 -25.46
N VAL A 39 -9.38 20.04 -26.32
CA VAL A 39 -9.26 18.57 -26.19
C VAL A 39 -8.59 18.17 -24.89
N LEU A 40 -7.43 18.76 -24.57
CA LEU A 40 -6.71 18.48 -23.33
C LEU A 40 -7.53 18.88 -22.10
N GLY A 41 -8.24 20.00 -22.16
CA GLY A 41 -9.13 20.45 -21.10
C GLY A 41 -10.28 19.48 -20.82
N ARG A 42 -10.88 18.92 -21.89
CA ARG A 42 -11.91 17.87 -21.75
C ARG A 42 -11.32 16.59 -21.15
N CYS A 43 -10.18 16.13 -21.62
CA CYS A 43 -9.49 14.96 -21.05
C CYS A 43 -9.21 15.16 -19.55
N LYS A 44 -8.67 16.33 -19.15
CA LYS A 44 -8.38 16.65 -17.77
C LYS A 44 -9.65 16.60 -16.91
N LYS A 45 -10.76 17.20 -17.35
CA LYS A 45 -12.05 17.16 -16.65
C LYS A 45 -12.55 15.74 -16.45
N VAL A 46 -12.43 14.86 -17.46
CA VAL A 46 -12.82 13.45 -17.33
C VAL A 46 -11.96 12.73 -16.30
N ILE A 47 -10.64 12.93 -16.32
CA ILE A 47 -9.71 12.33 -15.35
C ILE A 47 -10.05 12.77 -13.93
N GLU A 48 -10.31 14.07 -13.72
CA GLU A 48 -10.66 14.61 -12.39
C GLU A 48 -12.01 14.06 -11.90
N ALA A 49 -13.03 13.99 -12.79
CA ALA A 49 -14.32 13.41 -12.46
C ALA A 49 -14.20 11.92 -12.06
N ARG A 50 -13.39 11.13 -12.78
CA ARG A 50 -13.16 9.72 -12.43
C ARG A 50 -12.40 9.54 -11.11
N LYS A 51 -11.45 10.41 -10.82
CA LYS A 51 -10.77 10.39 -9.51
C LYS A 51 -11.75 10.69 -8.38
N GLN A 52 -12.64 11.66 -8.57
CA GLN A 52 -13.66 11.99 -7.57
C GLN A 52 -14.64 10.84 -7.38
N GLU A 53 -15.10 10.19 -8.46
CA GLU A 53 -15.98 9.02 -8.42
C GLU A 53 -15.34 7.87 -7.60
N LEU A 54 -14.05 7.59 -7.78
CA LEU A 54 -13.33 6.58 -6.99
C LEU A 54 -13.32 6.91 -5.50
N VAL A 55 -13.10 8.17 -5.12
CA VAL A 55 -13.15 8.62 -3.72
C VAL A 55 -14.54 8.44 -3.12
N GLU A 56 -15.59 8.73 -3.88
CA GLU A 56 -16.98 8.57 -3.43
C GLU A 56 -17.36 7.10 -3.27
N LEU A 57 -16.91 6.22 -4.18
CA LEU A 57 -17.11 4.76 -4.08
C LEU A 57 -16.38 4.17 -2.85
N ASP A 58 -15.16 4.60 -2.57
CA ASP A 58 -14.43 4.19 -1.37
C ASP A 58 -15.16 4.64 -0.09
N SER A 59 -15.65 5.88 -0.08
CA SER A 59 -16.45 6.42 1.03
C SER A 59 -17.75 5.65 1.23
N LEU A 60 -18.42 5.27 0.14
CA LEU A 60 -19.65 4.46 0.18
C LEU A 60 -19.38 3.07 0.77
N THR A 61 -18.28 2.44 0.37
CA THR A 61 -17.88 1.13 0.91
C THR A 61 -17.67 1.20 2.42
N LYS A 62 -16.99 2.23 2.92
CA LYS A 62 -16.78 2.47 4.35
C LYS A 62 -18.09 2.74 5.09
N ALA A 63 -18.94 3.61 4.54
CA ALA A 63 -20.24 3.93 5.13
C ALA A 63 -21.15 2.69 5.20
N ARG A 64 -21.11 1.84 4.18
CA ARG A 64 -21.88 0.60 4.15
C ARG A 64 -21.40 -0.42 5.17
N PHE A 65 -20.09 -0.49 5.41
CA PHE A 65 -19.56 -1.31 6.48
C PHE A 65 -20.07 -0.83 7.86
N VAL A 66 -20.01 0.48 8.12
CA VAL A 66 -20.52 1.07 9.36
C VAL A 66 -22.01 0.75 9.55
N GLU A 67 -22.84 0.93 8.52
CA GLU A 67 -24.28 0.63 8.57
C GLU A 67 -24.56 -0.83 8.90
N LEU A 68 -23.83 -1.75 8.30
CA LEU A 68 -24.07 -3.19 8.46
C LEU A 68 -23.50 -3.77 9.76
N PHE A 69 -22.39 -3.23 10.27
CA PHE A 69 -21.62 -3.86 11.35
C PHE A 69 -21.45 -3.00 12.60
N GLU A 70 -21.61 -1.67 12.52
CA GLU A 70 -21.49 -0.82 13.71
C GLU A 70 -22.84 -0.41 14.33
N CYS A 71 -23.94 -0.54 13.57
CA CYS A 71 -25.27 -0.14 14.02
C CYS A 71 -26.10 -1.29 14.61
N GLY A 72 -25.53 -2.50 14.76
CA GLY A 72 -26.20 -3.69 15.30
C GLY A 72 -25.58 -4.19 16.60
N ASP A 73 -26.24 -5.17 17.24
CA ASP A 73 -25.69 -5.94 18.34
C ASP A 73 -24.74 -7.01 17.79
N HIS A 74 -23.48 -6.61 17.55
CA HIS A 74 -22.43 -7.50 17.09
C HIS A 74 -21.46 -7.85 18.20
N GLU A 75 -20.95 -9.08 18.17
CA GLU A 75 -19.86 -9.47 19.04
C GLU A 75 -18.60 -8.64 18.72
N ILE A 76 -18.02 -7.97 19.72
CA ILE A 76 -16.74 -7.30 19.55
C ILE A 76 -15.63 -8.31 19.82
N VAL A 77 -14.83 -8.59 18.81
CA VAL A 77 -13.74 -9.55 18.87
C VAL A 77 -12.39 -8.86 18.77
N LYS A 78 -11.35 -9.49 19.33
CA LYS A 78 -9.97 -9.09 19.09
C LYS A 78 -9.41 -9.78 17.85
N ALA A 79 -8.45 -9.15 17.18
CA ALA A 79 -7.74 -9.78 16.07
C ALA A 79 -7.11 -11.13 16.48
N SER A 80 -6.60 -11.26 17.72
CA SER A 80 -6.08 -12.52 18.26
C SER A 80 -7.12 -13.65 18.33
N ASP A 81 -8.39 -13.33 18.46
CA ASP A 81 -9.45 -14.35 18.62
C ASP A 81 -9.81 -14.99 17.27
N VAL A 82 -9.65 -14.23 16.20
CA VAL A 82 -10.04 -14.60 14.82
C VAL A 82 -8.86 -14.82 13.86
N CYS A 83 -7.62 -14.63 14.33
CA CYS A 83 -6.42 -14.94 13.56
C CYS A 83 -5.66 -16.11 14.21
N ASP A 84 -5.20 -17.06 13.38
CA ASP A 84 -4.30 -18.13 13.82
C ASP A 84 -2.89 -17.61 14.07
N PHE A 85 -2.51 -16.55 13.35
CA PHE A 85 -1.15 -16.10 13.32
C PHE A 85 -1.09 -14.57 13.14
N ILE A 86 -0.44 -13.89 14.09
CA ILE A 86 -0.14 -12.47 13.99
C ILE A 86 1.34 -12.28 14.31
N THR A 87 2.12 -11.92 13.29
CA THR A 87 3.56 -11.66 13.40
C THR A 87 3.97 -10.52 12.47
N LYS A 88 5.27 -10.19 12.47
CA LYS A 88 5.83 -9.19 11.56
C LYS A 88 6.96 -9.78 10.74
N GLY A 89 7.24 -9.13 9.62
CA GLY A 89 8.34 -9.49 8.75
C GLY A 89 9.73 -9.28 9.35
N THR A 90 10.70 -9.67 8.56
CA THR A 90 12.13 -9.45 8.82
C THR A 90 12.75 -8.94 7.52
N THR A 91 13.60 -7.92 7.61
CA THR A 91 14.31 -7.43 6.42
C THR A 91 15.61 -8.20 6.25
N PRO A 92 15.84 -8.82 5.08
CA PRO A 92 17.11 -9.43 4.75
C PRO A 92 18.20 -8.37 4.52
N PRO A 93 19.49 -8.74 4.49
CA PRO A 93 20.54 -7.86 4.03
C PRO A 93 20.26 -7.33 2.63
N THR A 94 20.66 -6.08 2.35
CA THR A 94 20.38 -5.40 1.08
C THR A 94 20.84 -6.18 -0.15
N GLY A 95 21.97 -6.87 -0.06
CA GLY A 95 22.53 -7.69 -1.16
C GLY A 95 21.75 -9.00 -1.44
N GLU A 96 20.73 -9.33 -0.62
CA GLU A 96 19.86 -10.50 -0.82
C GLU A 96 18.51 -10.13 -1.44
N ILE A 97 18.31 -8.86 -1.82
CA ILE A 97 17.10 -8.34 -2.49
C ILE A 97 17.46 -7.97 -3.93
N THR A 98 16.65 -8.41 -4.88
CA THR A 98 16.79 -8.10 -6.32
C THR A 98 15.45 -7.60 -6.91
N GLU A 99 15.53 -6.86 -8.01
CA GLU A 99 14.37 -6.41 -8.80
C GLU A 99 14.08 -7.36 -9.98
N GLU A 100 15.00 -8.28 -10.28
CA GLU A 100 14.85 -9.25 -11.36
C GLU A 100 14.27 -10.56 -10.85
N TYR A 101 13.23 -11.06 -11.53
CA TYR A 101 12.64 -12.36 -11.23
C TYR A 101 13.44 -13.45 -11.95
N GLU A 102 13.95 -14.39 -11.17
CA GLU A 102 14.59 -15.62 -11.65
C GLU A 102 13.94 -16.86 -11.00
N ASN A 103 14.06 -18.02 -11.62
CA ASN A 103 13.51 -19.27 -11.08
C ASN A 103 14.02 -19.53 -9.65
N GLY A 104 13.08 -19.71 -8.72
CA GLY A 104 13.37 -19.95 -7.31
C GLY A 104 13.47 -18.68 -6.46
N ILE A 105 13.18 -17.51 -7.00
CA ILE A 105 13.09 -16.24 -6.27
C ILE A 105 11.67 -16.05 -5.75
N ILE A 106 11.57 -15.61 -4.49
CA ILE A 106 10.31 -15.38 -3.77
C ILE A 106 10.01 -13.88 -3.78
N PRO A 107 8.77 -13.45 -4.11
CA PRO A 107 8.40 -12.03 -4.05
C PRO A 107 8.46 -11.50 -2.61
N PHE A 108 8.96 -10.27 -2.47
CA PHE A 108 9.24 -9.63 -1.19
C PHE A 108 8.52 -8.29 -1.09
N LEU A 109 7.51 -8.21 -0.23
CA LEU A 109 6.68 -7.03 -0.07
C LEU A 109 7.28 -6.02 0.92
N LYS A 110 7.21 -4.75 0.53
CA LYS A 110 7.54 -3.60 1.36
C LYS A 110 6.31 -2.70 1.53
N VAL A 111 6.37 -1.75 2.44
CA VAL A 111 5.23 -0.85 2.77
C VAL A 111 4.65 -0.12 1.56
N TYR A 112 5.43 0.16 0.53
CA TYR A 112 4.94 0.81 -0.68
C TYR A 112 4.08 -0.12 -1.58
N ASN A 113 4.16 -1.45 -1.38
CA ASN A 113 3.30 -2.41 -2.06
C ASN A 113 1.90 -2.53 -1.41
N LEU A 114 1.68 -1.89 -0.25
CA LEU A 114 0.38 -1.81 0.41
C LEU A 114 -0.29 -0.45 0.10
N SER A 115 -1.62 -0.45 0.02
CA SER A 115 -2.42 0.76 -0.25
C SER A 115 -3.35 1.12 0.91
N PHE A 116 -3.97 2.30 0.85
CA PHE A 116 -5.05 2.70 1.77
C PHE A 116 -6.42 2.16 1.33
N THR A 117 -6.49 1.55 0.16
CA THR A 117 -7.70 0.91 -0.39
C THR A 117 -7.74 -0.60 -0.16
N GLY A 118 -6.64 -1.19 0.32
CA GLY A 118 -6.50 -2.63 0.51
C GLY A 118 -5.99 -3.38 -0.73
N GLU A 119 -5.69 -2.66 -1.81
CA GLU A 119 -5.10 -3.21 -3.04
C GLU A 119 -3.61 -3.49 -2.87
N MET A 120 -3.13 -4.53 -3.52
CA MET A 120 -1.71 -4.85 -3.59
C MET A 120 -1.08 -4.19 -4.82
N LEU A 121 -0.02 -3.40 -4.60
CA LEU A 121 0.70 -2.62 -5.62
C LEU A 121 2.08 -3.25 -5.91
N PHE A 122 2.12 -4.57 -6.09
CA PHE A 122 3.38 -5.28 -6.29
C PHE A 122 4.03 -4.95 -7.62
N ASP A 123 3.25 -4.89 -8.70
CA ASP A 123 3.73 -4.66 -10.07
C ASP A 123 4.39 -3.29 -10.29
N GLU A 124 4.08 -2.31 -9.43
CA GLU A 124 4.67 -0.97 -9.58
C GLU A 124 6.16 -0.94 -9.23
N ASN A 125 6.60 -1.79 -8.31
CA ASN A 125 8.00 -1.90 -7.88
C ASN A 125 8.26 -3.28 -7.26
N PRO A 126 8.33 -4.33 -8.10
CA PRO A 126 8.51 -5.69 -7.64
C PRO A 126 9.91 -5.88 -7.07
N GLN A 127 9.98 -6.60 -5.96
CA GLN A 127 11.25 -7.04 -5.37
C GLN A 127 11.18 -8.50 -4.96
N TYR A 128 12.31 -9.16 -5.01
CA TYR A 128 12.43 -10.59 -4.79
C TYR A 128 13.60 -10.92 -3.88
N ILE A 129 13.54 -12.09 -3.24
CA ILE A 129 14.60 -12.66 -2.41
C ILE A 129 14.86 -14.11 -2.82
N LEU A 130 16.04 -14.60 -2.51
CA LEU A 130 16.39 -16.00 -2.77
C LEU A 130 15.57 -16.95 -1.90
N ALA A 131 15.23 -18.11 -2.44
CA ALA A 131 14.52 -19.17 -1.72
C ALA A 131 15.26 -19.64 -0.46
N GLU A 132 16.59 -19.63 -0.47
CA GLU A 132 17.41 -19.94 0.72
C GLU A 132 17.19 -18.93 1.85
N THR A 133 17.18 -17.63 1.55
CA THR A 133 16.90 -16.56 2.50
C THR A 133 15.48 -16.69 3.05
N HIS A 134 14.50 -16.93 2.18
CA HIS A 134 13.10 -17.13 2.54
C HIS A 134 12.90 -18.32 3.49
N ASN A 135 13.48 -19.47 3.18
CA ASN A 135 13.35 -20.69 3.98
C ASN A 135 14.24 -20.71 5.23
N GLY A 136 15.28 -19.90 5.26
CA GLY A 136 16.22 -19.76 6.38
C GLY A 136 15.91 -18.60 7.27
N LYS A 137 16.54 -17.47 7.03
CA LYS A 137 16.47 -16.26 7.89
C LYS A 137 15.06 -15.70 8.03
N LEU A 138 14.21 -15.82 6.99
CA LEU A 138 12.88 -15.27 6.92
C LEU A 138 11.75 -16.30 7.06
N ALA A 139 12.07 -17.54 7.46
CA ALA A 139 11.08 -18.63 7.55
C ALA A 139 9.88 -18.30 8.46
N ARG A 140 10.07 -17.46 9.50
CA ARG A 140 9.01 -17.08 10.43
C ARG A 140 8.01 -16.06 9.86
N SER A 141 8.33 -15.41 8.75
CA SER A 141 7.53 -14.34 8.13
C SER A 141 7.04 -14.72 6.74
N LYS A 142 6.87 -16.02 6.49
CA LYS A 142 6.22 -16.51 5.28
C LYS A 142 4.78 -16.07 5.22
N VAL A 143 4.41 -15.55 4.07
CA VAL A 143 3.09 -15.02 3.74
C VAL A 143 2.47 -15.89 2.65
N TYR A 144 1.19 -16.14 2.77
CA TYR A 144 0.42 -16.97 1.85
C TYR A 144 -0.76 -16.20 1.27
N PRO A 145 -1.31 -16.65 0.14
CA PRO A 145 -2.57 -16.10 -0.38
C PRO A 145 -3.65 -16.00 0.71
N ASN A 146 -4.39 -14.90 0.69
CA ASN A 146 -5.41 -14.55 1.68
C ASN A 146 -4.89 -14.10 3.06
N ASP A 147 -3.59 -14.02 3.30
CA ASP A 147 -3.10 -13.27 4.46
C ASP A 147 -3.45 -11.78 4.32
N VAL A 148 -3.90 -11.15 5.40
CA VAL A 148 -4.08 -9.71 5.46
C VAL A 148 -2.81 -9.07 6.00
N LEU A 149 -2.28 -8.10 5.28
CA LEU A 149 -1.07 -7.37 5.65
C LEU A 149 -1.40 -5.93 6.05
N MET A 150 -0.69 -5.42 7.05
CA MET A 150 -0.82 -4.04 7.53
C MET A 150 0.55 -3.44 7.80
N ASN A 151 0.80 -2.20 7.39
CA ASN A 151 2.01 -1.52 7.82
C ASN A 151 1.91 -1.12 9.31
N ILE A 152 2.95 -1.46 10.07
CA ILE A 152 3.06 -1.20 11.51
C ILE A 152 4.13 -0.16 11.86
N VAL A 153 4.81 0.36 10.86
CA VAL A 153 5.82 1.43 10.99
C VAL A 153 5.45 2.55 10.02
N GLY A 154 5.30 3.77 10.51
CA GLY A 154 4.92 4.94 9.71
C GLY A 154 5.57 6.23 10.20
N PRO A 155 5.21 7.44 9.80
CA PRO A 155 3.99 7.84 9.10
C PRO A 155 4.02 7.62 7.57
N PRO A 156 2.87 7.40 6.92
CA PRO A 156 1.57 7.14 7.53
C PRO A 156 1.37 5.65 7.87
N LEU A 157 0.62 5.37 8.94
CA LEU A 157 0.04 4.06 9.23
C LEU A 157 -1.30 3.87 8.49
N GLY A 158 -1.81 2.62 8.45
CA GLY A 158 -3.13 2.33 7.90
C GLY A 158 -3.13 1.93 6.43
N LYS A 159 -1.98 1.53 5.88
CA LYS A 159 -1.92 0.81 4.61
C LYS A 159 -2.15 -0.67 4.85
N PHE A 160 -2.96 -1.27 3.99
CA PHE A 160 -3.30 -2.68 4.04
C PHE A 160 -3.18 -3.33 2.67
N THR A 161 -3.19 -4.65 2.64
CA THR A 161 -3.47 -5.43 1.43
C THR A 161 -3.95 -6.84 1.80
N LEU A 162 -4.72 -7.44 0.91
CA LEU A 162 -4.99 -8.87 0.88
C LEU A 162 -4.02 -9.52 -0.10
N VAL A 163 -3.27 -10.51 0.35
CA VAL A 163 -2.28 -11.20 -0.48
C VAL A 163 -2.98 -11.98 -1.59
N THR A 164 -2.53 -11.78 -2.83
CA THR A 164 -3.05 -12.44 -4.02
C THR A 164 -2.53 -13.88 -4.13
N ASP A 165 -3.11 -14.67 -5.00
CA ASP A 165 -2.72 -16.04 -5.35
C ASP A 165 -1.75 -16.12 -6.54
N GLU A 166 -1.16 -15.00 -6.95
CA GLU A 166 -0.19 -14.93 -8.04
C GLU A 166 1.06 -15.78 -7.76
N PHE A 167 1.48 -15.84 -6.49
CA PHE A 167 2.55 -16.72 -6.03
C PHE A 167 2.08 -17.55 -4.83
N GLU A 168 2.60 -18.77 -4.71
CA GLU A 168 2.25 -19.67 -3.59
C GLU A 168 2.76 -19.18 -2.25
N GLU A 169 3.95 -18.58 -2.24
CA GLU A 169 4.60 -18.03 -1.04
C GLU A 169 5.14 -16.62 -1.32
N TRP A 170 5.06 -15.78 -0.32
CA TRP A 170 5.58 -14.42 -0.29
C TRP A 170 6.42 -14.20 0.97
N ASN A 171 7.13 -13.09 1.04
CA ASN A 171 7.73 -12.63 2.29
C ASN A 171 7.61 -11.11 2.42
N ILE A 172 7.84 -10.58 3.61
CA ILE A 172 7.60 -9.18 3.95
C ILE A 172 8.73 -8.58 4.79
N ASN A 173 8.89 -7.27 4.73
CA ASN A 173 9.84 -6.57 5.57
C ASN A 173 9.32 -6.39 7.03
N GLN A 174 10.19 -5.94 7.93
CA GLN A 174 9.87 -5.77 9.36
C GLN A 174 8.81 -4.69 9.66
N ALA A 175 8.49 -3.83 8.70
CA ALA A 175 7.51 -2.76 8.87
C ALA A 175 6.07 -3.19 8.56
N ILE A 176 5.86 -4.48 8.23
CA ILE A 176 4.57 -5.06 7.91
C ILE A 176 4.24 -6.18 8.91
N ALA A 177 2.98 -6.19 9.38
CA ALA A 177 2.41 -7.30 10.14
C ALA A 177 1.53 -8.17 9.25
N ILE A 178 1.49 -9.47 9.55
CA ILE A 178 0.64 -10.50 8.95
C ILE A 178 -0.52 -10.77 9.91
N PHE A 179 -1.73 -10.83 9.38
CA PHE A 179 -2.92 -11.33 10.05
C PHE A 179 -3.48 -12.49 9.22
N ARG A 180 -3.29 -13.71 9.69
CA ARG A 180 -3.80 -14.93 9.04
C ARG A 180 -5.13 -15.29 9.64
N ALA A 181 -6.19 -15.21 8.85
CA ALA A 181 -7.55 -15.46 9.27
C ALA A 181 -7.76 -16.95 9.65
N LYS A 182 -8.48 -17.20 10.75
CA LYS A 182 -9.06 -18.51 11.06
C LYS A 182 -10.26 -18.80 10.15
N GLU A 183 -10.72 -20.06 10.10
CA GLU A 183 -11.92 -20.46 9.39
C GLU A 183 -13.19 -19.69 9.81
N ARG A 184 -13.19 -19.13 11.03
CA ARG A 184 -14.29 -18.36 11.60
C ARG A 184 -14.52 -17.02 10.89
N ILE A 185 -13.56 -16.47 10.17
CA ILE A 185 -13.62 -15.14 9.55
C ILE A 185 -13.09 -15.19 8.11
N LEU A 186 -13.83 -14.58 7.19
CA LEU A 186 -13.36 -14.45 5.81
C LEU A 186 -12.18 -13.44 5.76
N PRO A 187 -11.07 -13.75 5.06
CA PRO A 187 -9.92 -12.86 4.94
C PRO A 187 -10.28 -11.46 4.42
N ARG A 188 -11.17 -11.38 3.43
CA ARG A 188 -11.64 -10.10 2.88
C ARG A 188 -12.47 -9.30 3.89
N PHE A 189 -13.27 -9.98 4.73
CA PHE A 189 -13.98 -9.32 5.82
C PHE A 189 -12.99 -8.78 6.86
N LEU A 190 -12.00 -9.58 7.28
CA LEU A 190 -10.94 -9.16 8.19
C LEU A 190 -10.20 -7.94 7.67
N LEU A 191 -9.88 -7.89 6.37
CA LEU A 191 -9.27 -6.72 5.73
C LEU A 191 -10.13 -5.47 5.95
N HIS A 192 -11.41 -5.52 5.56
CA HIS A 192 -12.30 -4.36 5.67
C HIS A 192 -12.57 -3.96 7.13
N ALA A 193 -12.66 -4.93 8.04
CA ALA A 193 -12.80 -4.66 9.46
C ALA A 193 -11.58 -3.90 10.02
N LEU A 194 -10.37 -4.38 9.74
CA LEU A 194 -9.13 -3.74 10.19
C LEU A 194 -8.90 -2.35 9.57
N MET A 195 -9.40 -2.12 8.36
CA MET A 195 -9.29 -0.83 7.66
C MET A 195 -10.22 0.26 8.24
N GLN A 196 -11.15 -0.08 9.15
CA GLN A 196 -12.02 0.93 9.73
C GLN A 196 -11.24 1.91 10.60
N PRO A 197 -11.44 3.23 10.45
CA PRO A 197 -10.71 4.25 11.21
C PRO A 197 -10.78 4.01 12.72
N LYS A 198 -11.95 3.66 13.26
CA LYS A 198 -12.16 3.38 14.69
C LYS A 198 -11.27 2.26 15.25
N VAL A 199 -10.81 1.34 14.41
CA VAL A 199 -9.96 0.23 14.83
C VAL A 199 -8.52 0.68 15.09
N LEU A 200 -8.02 1.63 14.30
CA LEU A 200 -6.65 2.13 14.40
C LEU A 200 -6.52 3.44 15.18
N GLU A 201 -7.53 4.31 15.17
CA GLU A 201 -7.51 5.61 15.85
C GLU A 201 -7.04 5.55 17.32
N PRO A 202 -7.48 4.56 18.15
CA PRO A 202 -7.03 4.47 19.53
C PRO A 202 -5.51 4.32 19.69
N PHE A 203 -4.84 3.82 18.66
CA PHE A 203 -3.39 3.55 18.69
C PHE A 203 -2.59 4.64 17.95
N ILE A 204 -3.18 5.28 16.95
CA ILE A 204 -2.54 6.36 16.17
C ILE A 204 -2.56 7.67 16.94
N GLY A 205 -3.65 7.99 17.64
CA GLY A 205 -3.84 9.25 18.39
C GLY A 205 -2.97 9.40 19.62
N GLN A 206 -2.39 8.32 20.16
CA GLN A 206 -1.54 8.34 21.36
C GLN A 206 -0.07 8.74 21.08
N ALA A 207 0.32 8.84 19.83
CA ALA A 207 1.70 9.13 19.42
C ALA A 207 1.98 10.63 19.23
N VAL A 208 1.50 11.49 20.12
CA VAL A 208 1.80 12.94 20.10
C VAL A 208 3.27 13.15 20.48
N GLY A 209 4.07 13.62 19.51
CA GLY A 209 5.43 14.08 19.75
C GLY A 209 6.56 13.13 19.33
N ILE A 210 6.30 11.94 18.81
CA ILE A 210 7.32 10.99 18.34
C ILE A 210 7.39 11.00 16.80
N ARG A 211 8.59 11.12 16.28
CA ARG A 211 8.87 11.16 14.82
C ARG A 211 8.48 9.89 14.04
N GLN A 212 8.22 8.78 14.70
CA GLN A 212 7.79 7.51 14.11
C GLN A 212 6.63 6.92 14.89
N GLN A 213 5.51 6.71 14.23
CA GLN A 213 4.38 5.95 14.76
C GLN A 213 4.67 4.46 14.52
N ASN A 214 4.78 3.67 15.58
CA ASN A 214 4.99 2.23 15.48
C ASN A 214 3.93 1.50 16.27
N LEU A 215 3.27 0.52 15.65
CA LEU A 215 2.39 -0.43 16.33
C LEU A 215 3.20 -1.67 16.76
N SER A 216 3.10 -2.03 18.03
CA SER A 216 3.64 -3.29 18.51
C SER A 216 2.76 -4.47 18.09
N LEU A 217 3.33 -5.69 18.05
CA LEU A 217 2.54 -6.91 17.79
C LEU A 217 1.46 -7.14 18.86
N GLU A 218 1.68 -6.70 20.08
CA GLU A 218 0.68 -6.77 21.15
C GLU A 218 -0.51 -5.86 20.83
N GLN A 219 -0.27 -4.63 20.38
CA GLN A 219 -1.33 -3.74 19.92
C GLN A 219 -2.06 -4.33 18.71
N CYS A 220 -1.35 -4.92 17.75
CA CYS A 220 -1.96 -5.61 16.61
C CYS A 220 -2.91 -6.74 17.05
N ARG A 221 -2.53 -7.54 18.05
CA ARG A 221 -3.37 -8.62 18.60
C ARG A 221 -4.62 -8.10 19.32
N ASN A 222 -4.53 -6.91 19.89
CA ASN A 222 -5.61 -6.27 20.65
C ASN A 222 -6.48 -5.32 19.79
N LEU A 223 -6.29 -5.24 18.48
CA LEU A 223 -7.23 -4.52 17.59
C LEU A 223 -8.62 -5.14 17.73
N GLN A 224 -9.63 -4.31 17.94
CA GLN A 224 -11.01 -4.74 18.17
C GLN A 224 -11.92 -4.26 17.06
N PHE A 225 -12.84 -5.13 16.63
CA PHE A 225 -13.84 -4.83 15.61
C PHE A 225 -15.07 -5.71 15.77
N PRO A 226 -16.24 -5.31 15.24
CA PRO A 226 -17.44 -6.13 15.26
C PRO A 226 -17.34 -7.31 14.30
N LEU A 227 -17.92 -8.46 14.68
CA LEU A 227 -17.99 -9.69 13.90
C LEU A 227 -19.44 -10.14 13.72
#